data_4d026938ad1df2ccf01ad27bc3b7e24d
#
_entry.id   4d026938ad1df2ccf01ad27bc3b7e24d
#
_cell.length_a   1.000
_cell.length_b   1.000
_cell.length_c   1.000
_cell.angle_alpha   90.00
_cell.angle_beta   90.00
_cell.angle_gamma   90.00
#
_symmetry.space_group_name_H-M   'P 1'
#
loop_
_entity.id
_entity.type
_entity.pdbx_description
1 polymer ?
#
loop_
_entity_poly.entity_id
_entity_poly.type
_entity_poly.pdbx_seq_one_letter_code
_entity_poly.pdbx_strand_id
1 'polypeptide(L)'
;ILQDNDIISEVRFAGSDGNDMVNIAAQIRVEVDGTPQTDQMPGAMILSTNPGSTSTTERLRITSAGYREIRNYHYGPFAFTNDTWKSTITVGDPGDGKHTTIKFILTLEDVSYRQGYWQGEFVIWSSNANGGPGVSHIYKKIWDNEGSTNWSGGSVSYQMSGGAFQFKADNGHDDANGNAYIHILDVIGDIDGTTVATITS
;
A
#
# COMPACT_ATOMS: atom_id res chain seq x y z
N ILE A 1 30.53 -20.53 -2.18
CA ILE A 1 29.61 -20.17 -3.27
C ILE A 1 28.47 -19.41 -2.60
N LEU A 2 28.17 -18.22 -3.13
CA LEU A 2 27.02 -17.42 -2.67
C LEU A 2 25.71 -18.17 -2.95
N GLN A 3 24.74 -17.95 -2.08
CA GLN A 3 23.40 -18.55 -2.17
C GLN A 3 22.36 -17.44 -2.29
N ASP A 4 21.13 -17.81 -2.61
CA ASP A 4 20.00 -16.91 -2.64
C ASP A 4 19.84 -16.15 -1.31
N ASN A 5 19.59 -14.85 -1.40
CA ASN A 5 19.55 -13.89 -0.28
C ASN A 5 20.89 -13.56 0.40
N ASP A 6 22.03 -14.08 -0.07
CA ASP A 6 23.32 -13.63 0.43
C ASP A 6 23.62 -12.18 0.02
N ILE A 7 24.15 -11.40 0.96
CA ILE A 7 24.53 -10.01 0.70
C ILE A 7 25.85 -9.99 -0.06
N ILE A 8 25.84 -9.41 -1.25
CA ILE A 8 27.05 -9.21 -2.06
C ILE A 8 27.82 -7.97 -1.58
N SER A 9 27.09 -6.86 -1.40
CA SER A 9 27.67 -5.59 -1.00
C SER A 9 26.61 -4.65 -0.45
N GLU A 10 27.05 -3.70 0.40
CA GLU A 10 26.17 -2.63 0.89
C GLU A 10 26.94 -1.32 1.10
N VAL A 11 26.22 -0.21 0.93
CA VAL A 11 26.62 1.13 1.31
C VAL A 11 25.66 1.62 2.39
N ARG A 12 26.20 2.00 3.55
CA ARG A 12 25.44 2.52 4.68
C ARG A 12 25.67 4.00 4.87
N PHE A 13 24.60 4.72 5.11
CA PHE A 13 24.62 6.13 5.48
C PHE A 13 24.27 6.21 6.95
N ALA A 14 25.27 6.48 7.79
CA ALA A 14 25.11 6.56 9.23
C ALA A 14 25.25 8.01 9.71
N GLY A 15 24.60 8.32 10.82
CA GLY A 15 24.64 9.61 11.47
C GLY A 15 24.69 9.49 12.99
N SER A 16 25.00 10.61 13.66
CA SER A 16 24.95 10.69 15.12
C SER A 16 23.54 11.03 15.59
N ASP A 17 23.08 10.32 16.61
CA ASP A 17 21.86 10.64 17.36
C ASP A 17 22.16 11.50 18.61
N GLY A 18 23.40 11.97 18.75
CA GLY A 18 23.90 12.68 19.92
C GLY A 18 24.64 11.80 20.93
N ASN A 19 24.63 10.49 20.74
CA ASN A 19 25.32 9.51 21.58
C ASN A 19 26.46 8.82 20.82
N ASP A 20 26.23 8.37 19.59
CA ASP A 20 27.24 7.74 18.75
C ASP A 20 27.01 8.01 17.24
N MET A 21 27.84 7.41 16.39
CA MET A 21 27.80 7.57 14.93
C MET A 21 27.41 6.29 14.19
N VAL A 22 26.81 5.32 14.87
CA VAL A 22 26.54 4.00 14.29
C VAL A 22 25.09 3.83 13.79
N ASN A 23 24.27 4.86 13.96
CA ASN A 23 22.86 4.80 13.60
C ASN A 23 22.68 4.94 12.09
N ILE A 24 22.20 3.86 11.46
CA ILE A 24 22.01 3.80 10.00
C ILE A 24 20.72 4.53 9.63
N ALA A 25 20.84 5.62 8.90
CA ALA A 25 19.71 6.40 8.38
C ALA A 25 19.16 5.82 7.08
N ALA A 26 20.03 5.31 6.19
CA ALA A 26 19.67 4.69 4.93
C ALA A 26 20.75 3.71 4.48
N GLN A 27 20.40 2.81 3.56
CA GLN A 27 21.37 1.92 2.92
C GLN A 27 20.96 1.56 1.48
N ILE A 28 21.97 1.27 0.68
CA ILE A 28 21.85 0.63 -0.63
C ILE A 28 22.55 -0.73 -0.50
N ARG A 29 21.86 -1.80 -0.82
CA ARG A 29 22.36 -3.18 -0.69
C ARG A 29 22.15 -3.94 -1.99
N VAL A 30 23.06 -4.84 -2.30
CA VAL A 30 22.95 -5.81 -3.39
C VAL A 30 22.96 -7.20 -2.79
N GLU A 31 21.95 -8.00 -3.12
CA GLU A 31 21.80 -9.39 -2.70
C GLU A 31 21.76 -10.32 -3.89
N VAL A 32 22.09 -11.58 -3.65
CA VAL A 32 21.81 -12.66 -4.61
C VAL A 32 20.31 -12.89 -4.66
N ASP A 33 19.74 -12.91 -5.85
CA ASP A 33 18.30 -13.06 -6.12
C ASP A 33 18.06 -14.23 -7.07
N GLY A 34 18.26 -15.44 -6.53
CA GLY A 34 18.17 -16.70 -7.24
C GLY A 34 19.42 -17.58 -7.08
N THR A 35 19.56 -18.56 -7.94
CA THR A 35 20.70 -19.50 -7.87
C THR A 35 21.83 -19.06 -8.79
N PRO A 36 23.02 -18.70 -8.25
CA PRO A 36 24.19 -18.40 -9.06
C PRO A 36 24.63 -19.62 -9.88
N GLN A 37 25.09 -19.35 -11.10
CA GLN A 37 25.65 -20.37 -12.02
C GLN A 37 26.99 -19.89 -12.57
N THR A 38 27.68 -20.75 -13.34
CA THR A 38 28.92 -20.35 -14.00
C THR A 38 28.69 -19.11 -14.86
N ASP A 39 29.47 -18.06 -14.60
CA ASP A 39 29.39 -16.76 -15.28
C ASP A 39 28.03 -16.03 -15.17
N GLN A 40 27.17 -16.44 -14.21
CA GLN A 40 25.86 -15.83 -13.96
C GLN A 40 25.69 -15.52 -12.47
N MET A 41 25.37 -14.27 -12.18
CA MET A 41 25.08 -13.79 -10.83
C MET A 41 23.75 -13.03 -10.83
N PRO A 42 22.62 -13.71 -10.56
CA PRO A 42 21.34 -13.03 -10.42
C PRO A 42 21.40 -12.14 -9.18
N GLY A 43 21.09 -10.87 -9.32
CA GLY A 43 21.21 -9.90 -8.25
C GLY A 43 20.01 -8.96 -8.13
N ALA A 44 19.61 -8.65 -6.91
CA ALA A 44 18.66 -7.58 -6.60
C ALA A 44 19.37 -6.37 -6.00
N MET A 45 18.89 -5.18 -6.35
CA MET A 45 19.28 -3.93 -5.70
C MET A 45 18.18 -3.48 -4.75
N ILE A 46 18.56 -3.14 -3.51
CA ILE A 46 17.64 -2.80 -2.43
C ILE A 46 17.98 -1.44 -1.86
N LEU A 47 16.99 -0.57 -1.75
CA LEU A 47 17.08 0.71 -1.07
C LEU A 47 16.26 0.66 0.21
N SER A 48 16.87 1.03 1.33
CA SER A 48 16.22 1.02 2.64
C SER A 48 16.41 2.37 3.34
N THR A 49 15.44 2.77 4.14
CA THR A 49 15.51 3.95 5.01
C THR A 49 15.12 3.59 6.44
N ASN A 50 15.60 4.36 7.40
CA ASN A 50 15.22 4.18 8.80
C ASN A 50 13.94 4.98 9.10
N PRO A 51 12.88 4.32 9.61
CA PRO A 51 11.62 4.99 9.97
C PRO A 51 11.63 5.60 11.39
N GLY A 52 12.78 5.76 12.03
CA GLY A 52 12.89 6.15 13.43
C GLY A 52 12.99 4.95 14.39
N SER A 53 13.53 3.83 13.93
CA SER A 53 13.73 2.59 14.70
C SER A 53 15.20 2.20 14.74
N THR A 54 15.53 1.10 15.39
CA THR A 54 16.91 0.57 15.48
C THR A 54 17.40 -0.07 14.18
N SER A 55 16.53 -0.23 13.17
CA SER A 55 16.86 -0.88 11.90
C SER A 55 16.24 -0.13 10.72
N THR A 56 16.86 -0.29 9.55
CA THR A 56 16.29 0.21 8.29
C THR A 56 15.19 -0.72 7.78
N THR A 57 14.25 -0.12 7.05
CA THR A 57 13.16 -0.83 6.36
C THR A 57 13.36 -0.73 4.86
N GLU A 58 13.26 -1.84 4.16
CA GLU A 58 13.28 -1.88 2.71
C GLU A 58 12.14 -1.04 2.12
N ARG A 59 12.47 -0.19 1.15
CA ARG A 59 11.53 0.71 0.48
C ARG A 59 11.34 0.38 -0.99
N LEU A 60 12.44 -0.01 -1.64
CA LEU A 60 12.44 -0.34 -3.06
C LEU A 60 13.38 -1.52 -3.28
N ARG A 61 12.94 -2.50 -4.05
CA ARG A 61 13.74 -3.59 -4.59
C ARG A 61 13.61 -3.60 -6.11
N ILE A 62 14.74 -3.76 -6.78
CA ILE A 62 14.80 -4.08 -8.19
C ILE A 62 15.31 -5.51 -8.27
N THR A 63 14.47 -6.43 -8.70
CA THR A 63 14.78 -7.87 -8.75
C THR A 63 15.70 -8.22 -9.92
N SER A 64 16.29 -9.41 -9.92
CA SER A 64 17.07 -9.97 -11.02
C SER A 64 16.26 -10.08 -12.33
N ALA A 65 14.95 -10.23 -12.24
CA ALA A 65 14.03 -10.23 -13.39
C ALA A 65 13.67 -8.81 -13.88
N GLY A 66 14.20 -7.76 -13.25
CA GLY A 66 13.91 -6.37 -13.59
C GLY A 66 12.59 -5.83 -13.04
N TYR A 67 11.89 -6.58 -12.20
CA TYR A 67 10.69 -6.08 -11.53
C TYR A 67 11.07 -5.08 -10.43
N ARG A 68 10.28 -4.02 -10.34
CA ARG A 68 10.38 -3.03 -9.29
C ARG A 68 9.33 -3.31 -8.23
N GLU A 69 9.75 -3.70 -7.04
CA GLU A 69 8.89 -3.92 -5.89
C GLU A 69 9.02 -2.74 -4.93
N ILE A 70 7.92 -2.05 -4.68
CA ILE A 70 7.83 -0.99 -3.69
C ILE A 70 7.15 -1.61 -2.47
N ARG A 71 7.90 -1.78 -1.38
CA ARG A 71 7.38 -2.38 -0.15
C ARG A 71 6.75 -1.34 0.77
N ASN A 72 5.77 -1.80 1.56
CA ASN A 72 4.97 -1.03 2.51
C ASN A 72 3.89 -0.12 1.88
N TYR A 73 3.46 -0.43 0.66
CA TYR A 73 2.31 0.20 0.01
C TYR A 73 1.15 -0.77 -0.21
N HIS A 74 1.31 -2.03 0.22
CA HIS A 74 0.28 -3.06 0.18
C HIS A 74 -0.20 -3.35 1.59
N TYR A 75 -1.50 -3.18 1.82
CA TYR A 75 -2.15 -3.35 3.11
C TYR A 75 -3.29 -4.34 2.98
N GLY A 76 -3.42 -5.21 3.94
CA GLY A 76 -4.41 -6.27 4.02
C GLY A 76 -3.78 -7.64 4.32
N PRO A 77 -4.57 -8.70 4.40
CA PRO A 77 -6.02 -8.69 4.18
C PRO A 77 -6.80 -7.98 5.29
N PHE A 78 -7.81 -7.18 4.90
CA PHE A 78 -8.80 -6.64 5.81
C PHE A 78 -10.10 -7.40 5.62
N ALA A 79 -10.57 -8.11 6.63
CA ALA A 79 -11.84 -8.82 6.54
C ALA A 79 -13.00 -7.83 6.37
N PHE A 80 -13.92 -8.14 5.48
CA PHE A 80 -15.18 -7.42 5.33
C PHE A 80 -16.37 -8.40 5.33
N THR A 81 -17.50 -7.88 5.72
CA THR A 81 -18.77 -8.62 5.74
C THR A 81 -19.70 -8.05 4.67
N ASN A 82 -20.51 -8.90 4.05
CA ASN A 82 -21.46 -8.50 3.05
C ASN A 82 -22.35 -7.34 3.53
N ASP A 83 -22.61 -6.41 2.62
CA ASP A 83 -23.46 -5.23 2.80
C ASP A 83 -23.12 -4.36 4.04
N THR A 84 -21.89 -4.43 4.52
CA THR A 84 -21.42 -3.67 5.68
C THR A 84 -20.34 -2.68 5.27
N TRP A 85 -20.45 -1.42 5.74
CA TRP A 85 -19.43 -0.40 5.51
C TRP A 85 -18.14 -0.71 6.26
N LYS A 86 -17.04 -0.80 5.51
CA LYS A 86 -15.69 -0.99 6.04
C LYS A 86 -14.86 0.26 5.79
N SER A 87 -14.36 0.88 6.87
CA SER A 87 -13.38 1.96 6.79
C SER A 87 -11.99 1.38 6.54
N THR A 88 -11.21 2.03 5.69
CA THR A 88 -9.86 1.54 5.34
C THR A 88 -8.78 2.61 5.38
N ILE A 89 -8.95 3.72 4.69
CA ILE A 89 -7.97 4.81 4.66
C ILE A 89 -8.61 6.03 5.34
N THR A 90 -8.03 6.49 6.44
CA THR A 90 -8.39 7.75 7.06
C THR A 90 -7.40 8.81 6.61
N VAL A 91 -7.90 9.88 6.03
CA VAL A 91 -7.10 11.04 5.61
C VAL A 91 -7.19 12.08 6.72
N GLY A 92 -6.05 12.46 7.27
CA GLY A 92 -5.95 13.52 8.27
C GLY A 92 -6.19 14.91 7.69
N ASP A 93 -6.34 15.90 8.56
CA ASP A 93 -6.32 17.30 8.17
C ASP A 93 -4.88 17.71 7.85
N PRO A 94 -4.57 18.13 6.61
CA PRO A 94 -3.21 18.51 6.26
C PRO A 94 -2.79 19.89 6.80
N GLY A 95 -3.67 20.60 7.51
CA GLY A 95 -3.46 21.96 7.99
C GLY A 95 -3.83 23.05 6.97
N ASP A 96 -3.85 24.29 7.45
CA ASP A 96 -4.31 25.45 6.66
C ASP A 96 -3.50 25.64 5.37
N GLY A 97 -4.21 25.75 4.25
CA GLY A 97 -3.62 26.00 2.94
C GLY A 97 -2.88 24.81 2.31
N LYS A 98 -2.90 23.65 2.95
CA LYS A 98 -2.25 22.43 2.49
C LYS A 98 -3.25 21.45 1.88
N HIS A 99 -2.74 20.49 1.12
CA HIS A 99 -3.54 19.42 0.55
C HIS A 99 -2.75 18.11 0.50
N THR A 100 -3.48 17.01 0.55
CA THR A 100 -2.93 15.66 0.33
C THR A 100 -3.81 14.90 -0.62
N THR A 101 -3.17 14.22 -1.57
CA THR A 101 -3.83 13.35 -2.53
C THR A 101 -3.25 11.95 -2.39
N ILE A 102 -4.10 10.95 -2.27
CA ILE A 102 -3.71 9.54 -2.21
C ILE A 102 -4.36 8.81 -3.38
N LYS A 103 -3.53 8.19 -4.20
CA LYS A 103 -3.94 7.32 -5.27
C LYS A 103 -3.72 5.86 -4.87
N PHE A 104 -4.75 5.01 -4.98
CA PHE A 104 -4.66 3.61 -4.58
C PHE A 104 -5.56 2.70 -5.40
N ILE A 105 -5.24 1.40 -5.36
CA ILE A 105 -6.10 0.32 -5.84
C ILE A 105 -6.72 -0.38 -4.63
N LEU A 106 -8.04 -0.55 -4.66
CA LEU A 106 -8.76 -1.44 -3.77
C LEU A 106 -9.02 -2.74 -4.52
N THR A 107 -8.59 -3.86 -3.96
CA THR A 107 -8.91 -5.22 -4.43
C THR A 107 -9.79 -5.89 -3.41
N LEU A 108 -10.90 -6.45 -3.84
CA LEU A 108 -11.80 -7.25 -3.03
C LEU A 108 -11.76 -8.70 -3.50
N GLU A 109 -11.62 -9.62 -2.56
CA GLU A 109 -11.60 -11.05 -2.79
C GLU A 109 -12.71 -11.70 -1.95
N ASP A 110 -13.64 -12.40 -2.61
CA ASP A 110 -14.61 -13.22 -1.91
C ASP A 110 -13.99 -14.57 -1.55
N VAL A 111 -13.89 -14.87 -0.27
CA VAL A 111 -13.28 -16.11 0.24
C VAL A 111 -14.31 -17.16 0.67
N SER A 112 -15.59 -16.82 0.72
CA SER A 112 -16.58 -17.68 1.37
C SER A 112 -17.17 -18.75 0.48
N TYR A 113 -17.47 -18.48 -0.77
CA TYR A 113 -18.19 -19.45 -1.61
C TYR A 113 -17.82 -19.50 -3.08
N ARG A 114 -17.37 -18.41 -3.68
CA ARG A 114 -17.31 -18.28 -5.12
C ARG A 114 -16.04 -17.72 -5.74
N GLN A 115 -15.01 -17.39 -4.98
CA GLN A 115 -13.69 -16.92 -5.47
C GLN A 115 -13.78 -15.83 -6.56
N GLY A 116 -14.46 -14.73 -6.26
CA GLY A 116 -14.55 -13.59 -7.14
C GLY A 116 -13.58 -12.49 -6.77
N TYR A 117 -13.17 -11.71 -7.76
CA TYR A 117 -12.31 -10.53 -7.57
C TYR A 117 -12.95 -9.29 -8.15
N TRP A 118 -12.82 -8.20 -7.45
CA TRP A 118 -13.16 -6.88 -7.93
C TRP A 118 -12.00 -5.93 -7.68
N GLN A 119 -11.69 -5.05 -8.63
CA GLN A 119 -10.67 -4.04 -8.49
C GLN A 119 -11.16 -2.66 -8.91
N GLY A 120 -10.84 -1.64 -8.11
CA GLY A 120 -11.08 -0.26 -8.42
C GLY A 120 -9.86 0.61 -8.11
N GLU A 121 -9.56 1.56 -8.99
CA GLU A 121 -8.59 2.62 -8.75
C GLU A 121 -9.30 3.84 -8.20
N PHE A 122 -8.78 4.39 -7.11
CA PHE A 122 -9.34 5.54 -6.42
C PHE A 122 -8.29 6.65 -6.27
N VAL A 123 -8.77 7.87 -6.33
CA VAL A 123 -8.04 9.06 -5.90
C VAL A 123 -8.87 9.73 -4.84
N ILE A 124 -8.33 9.85 -3.63
CA ILE A 124 -8.92 10.63 -2.54
C ILE A 124 -8.02 11.81 -2.24
N TRP A 125 -8.61 12.93 -1.87
CA TRP A 125 -7.85 14.10 -1.47
C TRP A 125 -8.51 14.82 -0.30
N SER A 126 -7.69 15.48 0.49
CA SER A 126 -8.09 16.34 1.58
C SER A 126 -7.46 17.70 1.40
N SER A 127 -8.22 18.76 1.60
CA SER A 127 -7.69 20.11 1.64
C SER A 127 -8.39 20.91 2.74
N ASN A 128 -7.64 21.76 3.42
CA ASN A 128 -8.17 22.67 4.42
C ASN A 128 -8.18 24.12 3.87
N ALA A 129 -9.00 24.34 2.86
CA ALA A 129 -9.06 25.67 2.23
C ALA A 129 -10.05 26.63 2.89
N ASN A 130 -11.01 26.18 3.69
CA ASN A 130 -12.08 27.01 4.27
C ASN A 130 -12.66 26.45 5.58
N GLY A 131 -11.82 26.03 6.53
CA GLY A 131 -12.26 25.72 7.89
C GLY A 131 -12.80 24.32 8.12
N GLY A 132 -12.38 23.37 7.33
CA GLY A 132 -12.63 21.94 7.56
C GLY A 132 -12.12 21.08 6.41
N PRO A 133 -11.74 19.82 6.67
CA PRO A 133 -11.27 18.93 5.65
C PRO A 133 -12.39 18.64 4.65
N GLY A 134 -12.22 19.12 3.42
CA GLY A 134 -13.02 18.70 2.28
C GLY A 134 -12.42 17.42 1.73
N VAL A 135 -13.21 16.38 1.57
CA VAL A 135 -12.75 15.12 0.99
C VAL A 135 -13.54 14.82 -0.27
N SER A 136 -12.82 14.60 -1.35
CA SER A 136 -13.39 14.22 -2.64
C SER A 136 -12.73 12.93 -3.13
N HIS A 137 -13.39 12.23 -4.02
CA HIS A 137 -12.84 11.01 -4.61
C HIS A 137 -13.15 10.94 -6.10
N ILE A 138 -12.24 10.33 -6.84
CA ILE A 138 -12.43 9.95 -8.23
C ILE A 138 -12.27 8.43 -8.28
N TYR A 139 -13.24 7.77 -8.89
CA TYR A 139 -13.24 6.33 -9.06
C TYR A 139 -13.03 5.96 -10.52
N LYS A 140 -12.22 4.93 -10.73
CA LYS A 140 -12.09 4.26 -12.01
C LYS A 140 -12.09 2.75 -11.77
N LYS A 141 -13.10 2.04 -12.30
CA LYS A 141 -13.13 0.58 -12.32
C LYS A 141 -12.00 0.06 -13.22
N ILE A 142 -11.13 -0.79 -12.69
CA ILE A 142 -10.03 -1.39 -13.43
C ILE A 142 -10.42 -2.76 -13.95
N TRP A 143 -11.05 -3.58 -13.10
CA TRP A 143 -11.40 -4.94 -13.43
C TRP A 143 -12.55 -5.45 -12.58
N ASP A 144 -13.38 -6.27 -13.19
CA ASP A 144 -14.52 -6.91 -12.55
C ASP A 144 -14.74 -8.27 -13.23
N ASN A 145 -14.79 -9.32 -12.46
CA ASN A 145 -15.01 -10.66 -12.98
C ASN A 145 -16.52 -10.94 -13.14
N GLU A 146 -17.17 -10.16 -13.99
CA GLU A 146 -18.62 -10.32 -14.27
C GLU A 146 -18.95 -11.66 -14.95
N GLY A 147 -17.96 -12.34 -15.48
CA GLY A 147 -18.12 -13.61 -16.21
C GLY A 147 -18.16 -14.86 -15.36
N SER A 148 -17.72 -14.77 -14.11
CA SER A 148 -17.90 -15.87 -13.15
C SER A 148 -19.08 -15.57 -12.24
N THR A 149 -19.75 -16.62 -11.82
CA THR A 149 -20.97 -16.57 -11.00
C THR A 149 -20.86 -15.82 -9.67
N ASN A 150 -19.80 -15.07 -9.42
CA ASN A 150 -19.32 -14.71 -8.10
C ASN A 150 -19.62 -13.26 -7.71
N TRP A 151 -19.60 -12.33 -8.68
CA TRP A 151 -20.04 -10.94 -8.48
C TRP A 151 -21.24 -10.60 -9.40
N SER A 152 -21.84 -11.62 -10.03
CA SER A 152 -23.02 -11.47 -10.88
C SER A 152 -24.23 -11.00 -10.03
N GLY A 153 -24.65 -9.78 -10.25
CA GLY A 153 -25.71 -9.12 -9.49
C GLY A 153 -25.24 -8.40 -8.23
N GLY A 154 -23.96 -8.50 -7.89
CA GLY A 154 -23.36 -7.77 -6.78
C GLY A 154 -23.01 -6.32 -7.11
N SER A 155 -22.76 -5.53 -6.09
CA SER A 155 -22.37 -4.14 -6.21
C SER A 155 -21.24 -3.78 -5.23
N VAL A 156 -20.39 -2.82 -5.62
CA VAL A 156 -19.44 -2.19 -4.71
C VAL A 156 -19.81 -0.72 -4.60
N SER A 157 -20.20 -0.32 -3.41
CA SER A 157 -20.45 1.07 -3.05
C SER A 157 -19.27 1.63 -2.30
N TYR A 158 -18.99 2.91 -2.45
CA TYR A 158 -17.92 3.59 -1.76
C TYR A 158 -18.31 5.02 -1.40
N GLN A 159 -17.73 5.52 -0.32
CA GLN A 159 -17.98 6.88 0.17
C GLN A 159 -16.80 7.39 0.99
N MET A 160 -16.81 8.70 1.23
CA MET A 160 -16.03 9.32 2.30
C MET A 160 -16.94 9.62 3.48
N SER A 161 -16.57 9.19 4.67
CA SER A 161 -17.32 9.42 5.89
C SER A 161 -16.38 9.63 7.07
N GLY A 162 -16.55 10.74 7.80
CA GLY A 162 -15.68 11.07 8.93
C GLY A 162 -14.18 11.17 8.60
N GLY A 163 -13.84 11.63 7.39
CA GLY A 163 -12.46 11.67 6.90
C GLY A 163 -11.91 10.32 6.44
N ALA A 164 -12.68 9.24 6.51
CA ALA A 164 -12.26 7.91 6.07
C ALA A 164 -12.89 7.52 4.72
N PHE A 165 -12.08 6.89 3.87
CA PHE A 165 -12.60 6.14 2.72
C PHE A 165 -13.23 4.85 3.23
N GLN A 166 -14.46 4.62 2.82
CA GLN A 166 -15.23 3.44 3.15
C GLN A 166 -15.71 2.76 1.88
N PHE A 167 -15.71 1.44 1.89
CA PHE A 167 -16.38 0.65 0.87
C PHE A 167 -17.39 -0.29 1.52
N LYS A 168 -18.37 -0.72 0.72
CA LYS A 168 -19.35 -1.73 1.05
C LYS A 168 -19.51 -2.63 -0.17
N ALA A 169 -19.30 -3.91 0.01
CA ALA A 169 -19.43 -4.90 -1.04
C ALA A 169 -20.66 -5.76 -0.78
N ASP A 170 -21.46 -5.90 -1.81
CA ASP A 170 -22.59 -6.82 -1.85
C ASP A 170 -22.37 -7.75 -3.04
N ASN A 171 -22.21 -9.03 -2.81
CA ASN A 171 -22.03 -10.02 -3.88
C ASN A 171 -23.34 -10.63 -4.36
N GLY A 172 -24.49 -10.11 -3.88
CA GLY A 172 -25.80 -10.64 -4.21
C GLY A 172 -26.19 -11.94 -3.47
N HIS A 173 -25.42 -12.32 -2.44
CA HIS A 173 -25.67 -13.46 -1.57
C HIS A 173 -25.43 -13.06 -0.10
N ASP A 174 -26.24 -13.57 0.81
CA ASP A 174 -26.27 -13.15 2.22
C ASP A 174 -25.02 -13.50 3.04
N ASP A 175 -24.08 -14.27 2.50
CA ASP A 175 -22.91 -14.83 3.22
C ASP A 175 -21.56 -14.39 2.67
N ALA A 176 -21.49 -13.33 1.90
CA ALA A 176 -20.23 -12.84 1.38
C ALA A 176 -19.36 -12.25 2.49
N ASN A 177 -18.41 -13.02 2.90
CA ASN A 177 -17.26 -12.55 3.66
C ASN A 177 -16.04 -12.56 2.75
N GLY A 178 -15.24 -11.53 2.81
CA GLY A 178 -14.11 -11.42 1.93
C GLY A 178 -12.92 -10.74 2.58
N ASN A 179 -11.86 -10.68 1.81
CA ASN A 179 -10.66 -9.92 2.11
C ASN A 179 -10.58 -8.71 1.19
N ALA A 180 -10.22 -7.58 1.77
CA ALA A 180 -9.89 -6.37 1.04
C ALA A 180 -8.39 -6.10 1.14
N TYR A 181 -7.82 -5.65 0.04
CA TYR A 181 -6.42 -5.25 -0.04
C TYR A 181 -6.34 -3.85 -0.61
N ILE A 182 -5.47 -3.03 -0.04
CA ILE A 182 -5.20 -1.69 -0.52
C ILE A 182 -3.76 -1.62 -1.00
N HIS A 183 -3.60 -1.19 -2.23
CA HIS A 183 -2.30 -0.92 -2.81
C HIS A 183 -2.15 0.57 -3.10
N ILE A 184 -1.36 1.26 -2.30
CA ILE A 184 -1.09 2.68 -2.51
C ILE A 184 -0.17 2.84 -3.71
N LEU A 185 -0.61 3.61 -4.70
CA LEU A 185 0.15 3.90 -5.92
C LEU A 185 0.97 5.17 -5.78
N ASP A 186 0.39 6.20 -5.12
CA ASP A 186 1.03 7.49 -4.98
C ASP A 186 0.44 8.29 -3.81
N VAL A 187 1.27 9.11 -3.18
CA VAL A 187 0.87 10.08 -2.16
C VAL A 187 1.53 11.40 -2.50
N ILE A 188 0.72 12.40 -2.84
CA ILE A 188 1.17 13.73 -3.24
C ILE A 188 0.60 14.74 -2.26
N GLY A 189 1.44 15.64 -1.75
CA GLY A 189 0.99 16.75 -0.89
C GLY A 189 2.06 17.20 0.09
N ASP A 190 1.70 18.21 0.88
CA ASP A 190 2.54 18.75 1.94
C ASP A 190 2.57 17.79 3.13
N ILE A 191 3.54 16.89 3.14
CA ILE A 191 3.77 15.95 4.24
C ILE A 191 4.78 16.60 5.19
N ASP A 192 4.32 17.28 6.21
CA ASP A 192 5.19 17.91 7.23
C ASP A 192 5.32 17.07 8.53
N GLY A 193 5.30 15.75 8.40
CA GLY A 193 5.56 14.83 9.51
C GLY A 193 4.35 14.47 10.35
N THR A 194 3.19 15.02 10.09
CA THR A 194 1.93 14.54 10.67
C THR A 194 1.37 13.39 9.83
N THR A 195 0.73 12.42 10.47
CA THR A 195 0.13 11.28 9.79
C THR A 195 -0.99 11.75 8.87
N VAL A 196 -0.67 11.89 7.59
CA VAL A 196 -1.63 12.39 6.59
C VAL A 196 -2.64 11.31 6.21
N ALA A 197 -2.29 10.05 6.38
CA ALA A 197 -3.21 8.93 6.20
C ALA A 197 -2.91 7.81 7.18
N THR A 198 -3.95 7.24 7.73
CA THR A 198 -3.87 6.00 8.54
C THR A 198 -4.68 4.93 7.83
N ILE A 199 -4.09 3.75 7.67
CA ILE A 199 -4.80 2.59 7.16
C ILE A 199 -5.24 1.78 8.35
N THR A 200 -6.56 1.61 8.49
CA THR A 200 -7.19 0.86 9.57
C THR A 200 -7.61 -0.52 9.10
N SER A 201 -7.22 -1.53 9.86
CA SER A 201 -7.62 -2.94 9.66
C SER A 201 -8.99 -3.23 10.25
#